data_f5a6e5318885f33e438db69baf0d0b5e
#
_entry.id   f5a6e5318885f33e438db69baf0d0b5e
#
_cell.length_a   1.000
_cell.length_b   1.000
_cell.length_c   1.000
_cell.angle_alpha   90.00
_cell.angle_beta   90.00
_cell.angle_gamma   90.00
#
_symmetry.space_group_name_H-M   'P 1'
#
loop_
_entity.id
_entity.type
_entity.pdbx_description
1 polymer ?
#
loop_
_entity_poly.entity_id
_entity_poly.type
_entity_poly.pdbx_seq_one_letter_code
_entity_poly.pdbx_strand_id
1 'polypeptide(L)'
;MSQRYESGEKFLRVIQLFQRLSDTQAGLTTRQLADQLEVTTRTVQRYISTLRDSAGIDIEEVDGRFRIGSRSRLPAMQLDRYQATELLLAVRAMQQMRSEQAPALIGALAQLARALSVPVVTRYLQGLIAASERRPAHGERQEVERVIVDAFVRRQGVAVTYRDAEGRETRRVLSPYFLEPRAESRTLYIFAHDDLSGEVRPFRLDRVRDARLLPQTFTVPEDFDIDAVVSGSWGIWQAPGQDDVVLRFDCAIAERAREALWHRGAEITERDDGGIEARMRVASEVEMRSWVLGWGGSVEVIAPPSLREHIAATLAQGADRYRRH
;
A
#
# COMPACT_ATOMS: atom_id res chain seq x y z
N MET A 1 -12.17 -21.70 41.08
CA MET A 1 -10.96 -21.26 40.28
C MET A 1 -10.84 -21.96 38.95
N SER A 2 -11.31 -23.20 38.77
CA SER A 2 -11.18 -24.00 37.51
C SER A 2 -11.89 -23.39 36.30
N GLN A 3 -13.11 -22.86 36.41
CA GLN A 3 -13.87 -22.32 35.27
C GLN A 3 -13.28 -21.08 34.59
N ARG A 4 -12.52 -20.23 35.29
CA ARG A 4 -11.85 -19.07 34.70
C ARG A 4 -10.61 -19.46 33.88
N TYR A 5 -9.90 -20.50 34.29
CA TYR A 5 -8.75 -21.04 33.55
C TYR A 5 -9.18 -21.71 32.24
N GLU A 6 -10.24 -22.53 32.27
CA GLU A 6 -10.80 -23.17 31.06
C GLU A 6 -11.35 -22.17 30.04
N SER A 7 -11.92 -21.04 30.49
CA SER A 7 -12.42 -19.98 29.64
C SER A 7 -11.29 -19.24 28.90
N GLY A 8 -10.16 -18.98 29.57
CA GLY A 8 -8.99 -18.33 28.96
C GLY A 8 -8.30 -19.21 27.93
N GLU A 9 -8.14 -20.49 28.23
CA GLU A 9 -7.52 -21.45 27.32
C GLU A 9 -8.37 -21.69 26.06
N LYS A 10 -9.68 -21.78 26.22
CA LYS A 10 -10.62 -21.86 25.11
C LYS A 10 -10.52 -20.61 24.21
N PHE A 11 -10.42 -19.42 24.78
CA PHE A 11 -10.31 -18.17 24.05
C PHE A 11 -9.01 -18.13 23.21
N LEU A 12 -7.88 -18.51 23.81
CA LEU A 12 -6.59 -18.59 23.10
C LEU A 12 -6.65 -19.57 21.92
N ARG A 13 -7.29 -20.72 22.09
CA ARG A 13 -7.42 -21.73 21.01
C ARG A 13 -8.34 -21.24 19.87
N VAL A 14 -9.36 -20.46 20.18
CA VAL A 14 -10.21 -19.83 19.14
C VAL A 14 -9.42 -18.79 18.35
N ILE A 15 -8.56 -18.00 19.00
CA ILE A 15 -7.65 -17.04 18.32
C ILE A 15 -6.65 -17.79 17.45
N GLN A 16 -6.04 -18.86 17.96
CA GLN A 16 -5.12 -19.67 17.18
C GLN A 16 -5.80 -20.29 15.95
N LEU A 17 -7.04 -20.79 16.09
CA LEU A 17 -7.82 -21.26 14.96
C LEU A 17 -8.03 -20.16 13.91
N PHE A 18 -8.41 -18.98 14.34
CA PHE A 18 -8.58 -17.84 13.45
C PHE A 18 -7.27 -17.50 12.70
N GLN A 19 -6.14 -17.46 13.41
CA GLN A 19 -4.83 -17.22 12.80
C GLN A 19 -4.49 -18.28 11.74
N ARG A 20 -4.65 -19.60 12.08
CA ARG A 20 -4.39 -20.69 11.13
C ARG A 20 -5.27 -20.61 9.88
N LEU A 21 -6.53 -20.24 10.02
CA LEU A 21 -7.44 -20.06 8.89
C LEU A 21 -7.10 -18.81 8.08
N SER A 22 -6.53 -17.76 8.72
CA SER A 22 -6.09 -16.54 8.05
C SER A 22 -4.78 -16.74 7.29
N ASP A 23 -3.87 -17.58 7.81
CA ASP A 23 -2.55 -17.84 7.23
C ASP A 23 -2.61 -18.77 6.01
N THR A 24 -3.76 -19.41 5.75
CA THR A 24 -3.86 -20.38 4.67
C THR A 24 -4.99 -20.08 3.72
N GLN A 25 -4.65 -19.90 2.46
CA GLN A 25 -5.61 -19.64 1.39
C GLN A 25 -6.20 -20.93 0.78
N ALA A 26 -5.43 -22.00 0.81
CA ALA A 26 -5.89 -23.33 0.36
C ALA A 26 -6.96 -23.92 1.29
N GLY A 27 -7.19 -23.28 2.45
CA GLY A 27 -8.05 -23.80 3.51
C GLY A 27 -7.46 -25.02 4.21
N LEU A 28 -7.93 -25.29 5.42
CA LEU A 28 -7.54 -26.43 6.23
C LEU A 28 -8.74 -27.32 6.51
N THR A 29 -8.53 -28.64 6.48
CA THR A 29 -9.57 -29.60 6.90
C THR A 29 -9.73 -29.55 8.41
N THR A 30 -10.90 -29.98 8.92
CA THR A 30 -11.13 -30.13 10.37
C THR A 30 -10.10 -31.03 11.03
N ARG A 31 -9.58 -32.04 10.31
CA ARG A 31 -8.55 -32.94 10.81
C ARG A 31 -7.21 -32.24 10.97
N GLN A 32 -6.77 -31.50 9.94
CA GLN A 32 -5.54 -30.69 10.01
C GLN A 32 -5.59 -29.65 11.14
N LEU A 33 -6.73 -28.97 11.28
CA LEU A 33 -6.94 -28.02 12.38
C LEU A 33 -6.93 -28.68 13.74
N ALA A 34 -7.53 -29.88 13.87
CA ALA A 34 -7.55 -30.63 15.10
C ALA A 34 -6.15 -31.03 15.53
N ASP A 35 -5.34 -31.55 14.59
CA ASP A 35 -3.96 -31.93 14.82
C ASP A 35 -3.08 -30.74 15.23
N GLN A 36 -3.22 -29.60 14.55
CA GLN A 36 -2.43 -28.37 14.82
C GLN A 36 -2.79 -27.70 16.15
N LEU A 37 -4.04 -27.81 16.59
CA LEU A 37 -4.54 -27.19 17.83
C LEU A 37 -4.57 -28.18 19.01
N GLU A 38 -4.15 -29.44 18.79
CA GLU A 38 -4.18 -30.53 19.79
C GLU A 38 -5.57 -30.70 20.43
N VAL A 39 -6.60 -30.68 19.60
CA VAL A 39 -8.00 -30.81 20.00
C VAL A 39 -8.75 -31.82 19.12
N THR A 40 -9.96 -32.20 19.50
CA THR A 40 -10.79 -33.07 18.66
C THR A 40 -11.42 -32.30 17.50
N THR A 41 -11.73 -33.01 16.39
CA THR A 41 -12.46 -32.43 15.25
C THR A 41 -13.80 -31.83 15.66
N ARG A 42 -14.50 -32.39 16.64
CA ARG A 42 -15.73 -31.84 17.22
C ARG A 42 -15.46 -30.50 17.92
N THR A 43 -14.33 -30.35 18.57
CA THR A 43 -13.92 -29.10 19.20
C THR A 43 -13.61 -28.02 18.14
N VAL A 44 -12.94 -28.41 17.04
CA VAL A 44 -12.69 -27.51 15.91
C VAL A 44 -14.00 -27.00 15.30
N GLN A 45 -14.96 -27.89 15.04
CA GLN A 45 -16.28 -27.48 14.53
C GLN A 45 -16.99 -26.50 15.45
N ARG A 46 -16.92 -26.73 16.78
CA ARG A 46 -17.46 -25.79 17.77
C ARG A 46 -16.77 -24.44 17.75
N TYR A 47 -15.44 -24.41 17.55
CA TYR A 47 -14.69 -23.17 17.43
C TYR A 47 -15.02 -22.43 16.14
N ILE A 48 -15.18 -23.15 15.02
CA ILE A 48 -15.65 -22.58 13.75
C ILE A 48 -17.04 -21.94 13.92
N SER A 49 -17.98 -22.64 14.56
CA SER A 49 -19.31 -22.06 14.87
C SER A 49 -19.19 -20.83 15.78
N THR A 50 -18.31 -20.85 16.78
CA THR A 50 -18.08 -19.69 17.65
C THR A 50 -17.56 -18.49 16.83
N LEU A 51 -16.63 -18.69 15.89
CA LEU A 51 -16.13 -17.64 15.00
C LEU A 51 -17.23 -17.13 14.06
N ARG A 52 -18.03 -18.01 13.48
CA ARG A 52 -19.15 -17.63 12.60
C ARG A 52 -20.26 -16.88 13.35
N ASP A 53 -20.77 -17.47 14.42
CA ASP A 53 -22.00 -17.05 15.05
C ASP A 53 -21.78 -15.93 16.08
N SER A 54 -20.67 -15.99 16.82
CA SER A 54 -20.39 -15.03 17.90
C SER A 54 -19.48 -13.88 17.47
N ALA A 55 -18.49 -14.16 16.59
CA ALA A 55 -17.56 -13.15 16.13
C ALA A 55 -17.93 -12.58 14.74
N GLY A 56 -18.93 -13.13 14.06
CA GLY A 56 -19.38 -12.68 12.74
C GLY A 56 -18.32 -12.85 11.63
N ILE A 57 -17.41 -13.82 11.80
CA ILE A 57 -16.36 -14.09 10.82
C ILE A 57 -16.93 -14.99 9.73
N ASP A 58 -16.81 -14.52 8.49
CA ASP A 58 -17.21 -15.31 7.33
C ASP A 58 -16.17 -16.41 7.08
N ILE A 59 -16.52 -17.65 7.37
CA ILE A 59 -15.68 -18.81 7.14
C ILE A 59 -16.31 -19.63 6.00
N GLU A 60 -15.64 -19.62 4.86
CA GLU A 60 -16.04 -20.42 3.69
C GLU A 60 -15.58 -21.86 3.86
N GLU A 61 -16.43 -22.80 3.40
CA GLU A 61 -16.08 -24.21 3.27
C GLU A 61 -16.09 -24.57 1.78
N VAL A 62 -14.93 -24.98 1.27
CA VAL A 62 -14.75 -25.39 -0.11
C VAL A 62 -14.03 -26.73 -0.12
N ASP A 63 -14.64 -27.75 -0.72
CA ASP A 63 -14.08 -29.12 -0.78
C ASP A 63 -13.66 -29.70 0.58
N GLY A 64 -14.46 -29.45 1.63
CA GLY A 64 -14.19 -29.89 3.00
C GLY A 64 -13.03 -29.17 3.69
N ARG A 65 -12.57 -28.06 3.14
CA ARG A 65 -11.55 -27.16 3.69
C ARG A 65 -12.17 -25.85 4.12
N PHE A 66 -11.78 -25.37 5.29
CA PHE A 66 -12.24 -24.14 5.88
C PHE A 66 -11.19 -23.05 5.65
N ARG A 67 -11.62 -21.86 5.26
CA ARG A 67 -10.80 -20.66 5.11
C ARG A 67 -11.59 -19.42 5.50
N ILE A 68 -10.88 -18.33 5.80
CA ILE A 68 -11.53 -17.04 6.02
C ILE A 68 -12.01 -16.49 4.67
N GLY A 69 -13.28 -16.12 4.59
CA GLY A 69 -13.83 -15.45 3.43
C GLY A 69 -13.28 -14.02 3.28
N SER A 70 -13.08 -13.55 2.04
CA SER A 70 -12.50 -12.23 1.75
C SER A 70 -13.35 -11.06 2.24
N ARG A 71 -14.62 -11.27 2.52
CA ARG A 71 -15.55 -10.28 3.07
C ARG A 71 -15.73 -10.41 4.59
N SER A 72 -14.91 -11.26 5.22
CA SER A 72 -14.99 -11.48 6.65
C SER A 72 -14.74 -10.18 7.39
N ARG A 73 -15.57 -9.87 8.37
CA ARG A 73 -15.28 -8.79 9.31
C ARG A 73 -14.11 -9.22 10.18
N LEU A 74 -13.12 -8.36 10.32
CA LEU A 74 -12.06 -8.58 11.30
C LEU A 74 -12.67 -8.69 12.71
N PRO A 75 -12.07 -9.48 13.61
CA PRO A 75 -12.44 -9.47 15.01
C PRO A 75 -12.45 -8.04 15.57
N ALA A 76 -13.30 -7.75 16.53
CA ALA A 76 -13.34 -6.44 17.17
C ALA A 76 -11.94 -6.08 17.71
N MET A 77 -11.32 -5.08 17.11
CA MET A 77 -10.06 -4.53 17.60
C MET A 77 -10.36 -3.51 18.71
N GLN A 78 -9.68 -3.65 19.83
CA GLN A 78 -9.71 -2.63 20.88
C GLN A 78 -8.62 -1.60 20.57
N LEU A 79 -9.03 -0.38 20.28
CA LEU A 79 -8.16 0.74 20.04
C LEU A 79 -8.35 1.76 21.18
N ASP A 80 -7.27 2.29 21.71
CA ASP A 80 -7.35 3.48 22.52
C ASP A 80 -7.63 4.74 21.67
N ARG A 81 -7.86 5.88 22.33
CA ARG A 81 -8.22 7.13 21.62
C ARG A 81 -7.10 7.64 20.72
N TYR A 82 -5.84 7.45 21.10
CA TYR A 82 -4.68 7.88 20.31
C TYR A 82 -4.55 7.02 19.06
N GLN A 83 -4.60 5.69 19.21
CA GLN A 83 -4.56 4.74 18.09
C GLN A 83 -5.70 4.98 17.10
N ALA A 84 -6.92 5.21 17.59
CA ALA A 84 -8.07 5.51 16.75
C ALA A 84 -7.91 6.85 16.01
N THR A 85 -7.27 7.85 16.65
CA THR A 85 -6.99 9.15 16.03
C THR A 85 -5.92 9.02 14.95
N GLU A 86 -4.84 8.30 15.20
CA GLU A 86 -3.78 8.05 14.20
C GLU A 86 -4.33 7.32 12.97
N LEU A 87 -5.15 6.29 13.17
CA LEU A 87 -5.83 5.61 12.07
C LEU A 87 -6.76 6.55 11.29
N LEU A 88 -7.50 7.42 11.98
CA LEU A 88 -8.35 8.42 11.34
C LEU A 88 -7.51 9.36 10.44
N LEU A 89 -6.37 9.83 10.93
CA LEU A 89 -5.46 10.69 10.18
C LEU A 89 -4.85 9.95 8.98
N ALA A 90 -4.43 8.70 9.15
CA ALA A 90 -3.90 7.86 8.07
C ALA A 90 -4.94 7.64 6.96
N VAL A 91 -6.17 7.27 7.32
CA VAL A 91 -7.27 7.08 6.36
C VAL A 91 -7.60 8.41 5.67
N ARG A 92 -7.53 9.52 6.39
CA ARG A 92 -7.72 10.86 5.83
C ARG A 92 -6.64 11.23 4.81
N ALA A 93 -5.39 10.96 5.11
CA ALA A 93 -4.27 11.16 4.19
C ALA A 93 -4.45 10.33 2.90
N MET A 94 -4.80 9.05 3.05
CA MET A 94 -5.13 8.18 1.92
C MET A 94 -6.26 8.73 1.04
N GLN A 95 -7.30 9.29 1.64
CA GLN A 95 -8.40 9.89 0.88
C GLN A 95 -7.96 11.11 0.06
N GLN A 96 -7.03 11.92 0.58
CA GLN A 96 -6.49 13.06 -0.17
C GLN A 96 -5.69 12.65 -1.40
N MET A 97 -5.05 11.49 -1.34
CA MET A 97 -4.27 10.94 -2.44
C MET A 97 -5.13 10.42 -3.60
N ARG A 98 -6.41 10.16 -3.38
CA ARG A 98 -7.32 9.60 -4.38
C ARG A 98 -8.06 10.68 -5.14
N SER A 99 -8.14 10.54 -6.45
CA SER A 99 -8.94 11.42 -7.34
C SER A 99 -10.39 10.95 -7.50
N GLU A 100 -10.70 9.71 -7.11
CA GLU A 100 -11.98 9.03 -7.33
C GLU A 100 -12.69 8.69 -6.02
N GLN A 101 -13.94 8.27 -6.12
CA GLN A 101 -14.68 7.78 -4.96
C GLN A 101 -14.00 6.52 -4.39
N ALA A 102 -13.90 6.43 -3.07
CA ALA A 102 -13.35 5.30 -2.35
C ALA A 102 -14.33 4.84 -1.23
N PRO A 103 -15.40 4.10 -1.58
CA PRO A 103 -16.45 3.76 -0.61
C PRO A 103 -15.95 2.99 0.61
N ALA A 104 -14.99 2.07 0.44
CA ALA A 104 -14.39 1.32 1.53
C ALA A 104 -13.65 2.25 2.52
N LEU A 105 -12.91 3.22 2.00
CA LEU A 105 -12.18 4.20 2.79
C LEU A 105 -13.13 5.12 3.57
N ILE A 106 -14.21 5.58 2.91
CA ILE A 106 -15.26 6.37 3.55
C ILE A 106 -15.96 5.57 4.65
N GLY A 107 -16.25 4.29 4.40
CA GLY A 107 -16.81 3.38 5.39
C GLY A 107 -15.91 3.23 6.63
N ALA A 108 -14.61 3.05 6.44
CA ALA A 108 -13.63 2.97 7.52
C ALA A 108 -13.58 4.28 8.34
N LEU A 109 -13.53 5.44 7.66
CA LEU A 109 -13.60 6.76 8.31
C LEU A 109 -14.85 6.91 9.16
N ALA A 110 -16.00 6.53 8.62
CA ALA A 110 -17.27 6.65 9.33
C ALA A 110 -17.35 5.74 10.58
N GLN A 111 -16.70 4.56 10.54
CA GLN A 111 -16.61 3.66 11.71
C GLN A 111 -15.68 4.24 12.78
N LEU A 112 -14.49 4.70 12.41
CA LEU A 112 -13.53 5.31 13.34
C LEU A 112 -14.11 6.56 14.02
N ALA A 113 -14.81 7.38 13.27
CA ALA A 113 -15.42 8.58 13.80
C ALA A 113 -16.54 8.31 14.80
N ARG A 114 -17.35 7.29 14.55
CA ARG A 114 -18.37 6.87 15.52
C ARG A 114 -17.73 6.35 16.81
N ALA A 115 -16.62 5.62 16.69
CA ALA A 115 -15.88 5.11 17.84
C ALA A 115 -15.27 6.23 18.69
N LEU A 116 -14.77 7.30 18.07
CA LEU A 116 -14.17 8.44 18.76
C LEU A 116 -15.18 9.36 19.44
N SER A 117 -16.46 9.37 19.01
CA SER A 117 -17.55 10.17 19.58
C SER A 117 -17.23 11.68 19.73
N VAL A 118 -16.42 12.23 18.81
CA VAL A 118 -16.01 13.64 18.82
C VAL A 118 -16.87 14.46 17.85
N PRO A 119 -17.71 15.41 18.30
CA PRO A 119 -18.67 16.12 17.45
C PRO A 119 -18.02 16.86 16.25
N VAL A 120 -16.84 17.44 16.45
CA VAL A 120 -16.09 18.12 15.40
C VAL A 120 -15.67 17.13 14.29
N VAL A 121 -15.24 15.93 14.68
CA VAL A 121 -14.86 14.86 13.74
C VAL A 121 -16.07 14.39 12.93
N THR A 122 -17.22 14.24 13.57
CA THR A 122 -18.47 13.83 12.89
C THR A 122 -18.89 14.85 11.83
N ARG A 123 -18.85 16.15 12.14
CA ARG A 123 -19.18 17.23 11.21
C ARG A 123 -18.19 17.28 10.05
N TYR A 124 -16.91 17.15 10.35
CA TYR A 124 -15.85 17.09 9.34
C TYR A 124 -16.04 15.92 8.39
N LEU A 125 -16.40 14.74 8.89
CA LEU A 125 -16.65 13.55 8.08
C LEU A 125 -17.86 13.70 7.16
N GLN A 126 -18.93 14.33 7.63
CA GLN A 126 -20.08 14.64 6.77
C GLN A 126 -19.64 15.48 5.55
N GLY A 127 -18.75 16.47 5.77
CA GLY A 127 -18.15 17.26 4.70
C GLY A 127 -17.29 16.42 3.73
N LEU A 128 -16.52 15.45 4.27
CA LEU A 128 -15.70 14.55 3.48
C LEU A 128 -16.54 13.57 2.65
N ILE A 129 -17.58 13.00 3.22
CA ILE A 129 -18.52 12.12 2.52
C ILE A 129 -19.14 12.88 1.35
N ALA A 130 -19.69 14.06 1.60
CA ALA A 130 -20.27 14.92 0.59
C ALA A 130 -19.26 15.35 -0.50
N ALA A 131 -18.00 15.59 -0.14
CA ALA A 131 -16.93 15.87 -1.10
C ALA A 131 -16.53 14.64 -1.91
N SER A 132 -16.55 13.44 -1.31
CA SER A 132 -16.28 12.18 -2.01
C SER A 132 -17.37 11.83 -3.00
N GLU A 133 -18.63 12.05 -2.65
CA GLU A 133 -19.79 11.81 -3.53
C GLU A 133 -19.76 12.67 -4.80
N ARG A 134 -19.09 13.85 -4.75
CA ARG A 134 -18.90 14.72 -5.92
C ARG A 134 -17.78 14.26 -6.84
N ARG A 135 -16.96 13.30 -6.44
CA ARG A 135 -15.92 12.74 -7.29
C ARG A 135 -16.53 11.77 -8.30
N PRO A 136 -15.91 11.63 -9.50
CA PRO A 136 -16.41 10.69 -10.48
C PRO A 136 -16.41 9.27 -9.92
N ALA A 137 -17.51 8.57 -10.10
CA ALA A 137 -17.63 7.14 -9.83
C ALA A 137 -17.18 6.37 -11.08
N HIS A 138 -15.93 5.90 -11.10
CA HIS A 138 -15.44 5.01 -12.14
C HIS A 138 -15.63 3.56 -11.66
N GLY A 139 -16.81 3.00 -11.87
CA GLY A 139 -17.15 1.66 -11.40
C GLY A 139 -16.17 0.58 -11.87
N GLU A 140 -15.67 0.66 -13.11
CA GLU A 140 -14.66 -0.27 -13.64
C GLU A 140 -13.34 -0.18 -12.86
N ARG A 141 -12.89 1.00 -12.53
CA ARG A 141 -11.65 1.21 -11.76
C ARG A 141 -11.77 0.74 -10.31
N GLN A 142 -12.93 0.96 -9.70
CA GLN A 142 -13.22 0.46 -8.35
C GLN A 142 -13.25 -1.07 -8.34
N GLU A 143 -13.77 -1.69 -9.40
CA GLU A 143 -13.77 -3.15 -9.53
C GLU A 143 -12.35 -3.69 -9.72
N VAL A 144 -11.53 -3.07 -10.57
CA VAL A 144 -10.10 -3.41 -10.72
C VAL A 144 -9.38 -3.34 -9.37
N GLU A 145 -9.55 -2.24 -8.63
CA GLU A 145 -8.94 -2.09 -7.30
C GLU A 145 -9.42 -3.18 -6.34
N ARG A 146 -10.71 -3.47 -6.32
CA ARG A 146 -11.28 -4.52 -5.48
C ARG A 146 -10.68 -5.89 -5.80
N VAL A 147 -10.55 -6.23 -7.08
CA VAL A 147 -9.96 -7.50 -7.52
C VAL A 147 -8.48 -7.59 -7.13
N ILE A 148 -7.72 -6.51 -7.26
CA ILE A 148 -6.30 -6.46 -6.85
C ILE A 148 -6.16 -6.63 -5.34
N VAL A 149 -6.99 -5.92 -4.54
CA VAL A 149 -6.99 -6.07 -3.08
C VAL A 149 -7.40 -7.48 -2.67
N ASP A 150 -8.42 -8.05 -3.32
CA ASP A 150 -8.83 -9.44 -3.08
C ASP A 150 -7.70 -10.41 -3.43
N ALA A 151 -6.99 -10.20 -4.54
CA ALA A 151 -5.84 -11.02 -4.94
C ALA A 151 -4.72 -10.96 -3.89
N PHE A 152 -4.40 -9.77 -3.39
CA PHE A 152 -3.40 -9.56 -2.35
C PHE A 152 -3.81 -10.25 -1.04
N VAL A 153 -5.02 -9.98 -0.54
CA VAL A 153 -5.52 -10.55 0.72
C VAL A 153 -5.63 -12.07 0.68
N ARG A 154 -6.07 -12.61 -0.46
CA ARG A 154 -6.24 -14.06 -0.66
C ARG A 154 -4.97 -14.78 -1.11
N ARG A 155 -3.88 -14.05 -1.38
CA ARG A 155 -2.67 -14.59 -2.02
C ARG A 155 -2.99 -15.40 -3.27
N GLN A 156 -3.86 -14.86 -4.10
CA GLN A 156 -4.26 -15.45 -5.39
C GLN A 156 -3.66 -14.67 -6.54
N GLY A 157 -3.28 -15.40 -7.60
CA GLY A 157 -2.85 -14.77 -8.84
C GLY A 157 -3.96 -13.93 -9.45
N VAL A 158 -3.60 -12.90 -10.19
CA VAL A 158 -4.53 -12.04 -10.90
C VAL A 158 -4.08 -11.83 -12.33
N ALA A 159 -4.96 -12.12 -13.28
CA ALA A 159 -4.75 -11.77 -14.69
C ALA A 159 -5.13 -10.31 -14.90
N VAL A 160 -4.22 -9.52 -15.48
CA VAL A 160 -4.43 -8.10 -15.72
C VAL A 160 -4.11 -7.71 -17.16
N THR A 161 -4.80 -6.68 -17.65
CA THR A 161 -4.38 -5.90 -18.81
C THR A 161 -3.70 -4.64 -18.32
N TYR A 162 -2.40 -4.50 -18.56
CA TYR A 162 -1.58 -3.40 -18.09
C TYR A 162 -1.13 -2.50 -19.22
N ARG A 163 -1.30 -1.19 -19.06
CA ARG A 163 -0.85 -0.17 -20.01
C ARG A 163 0.40 0.52 -19.49
N ASP A 164 1.52 0.42 -20.22
CA ASP A 164 2.80 1.05 -19.82
C ASP A 164 2.79 2.58 -20.00
N ALA A 165 3.93 3.22 -19.73
CA ALA A 165 4.07 4.67 -19.85
C ALA A 165 3.99 5.14 -21.31
N GLU A 166 4.38 4.29 -22.25
CA GLU A 166 4.37 4.50 -23.69
C GLU A 166 3.02 4.21 -24.31
N GLY A 167 2.04 3.75 -23.51
CA GLY A 167 0.68 3.47 -23.94
C GLY A 167 0.46 2.07 -24.52
N ARG A 168 1.48 1.18 -24.49
CA ARG A 168 1.37 -0.21 -24.97
C ARG A 168 0.64 -1.07 -23.95
N GLU A 169 -0.29 -1.88 -24.41
CA GLU A 169 -1.03 -2.79 -23.55
C GLU A 169 -0.45 -4.20 -23.59
N THR A 170 -0.29 -4.79 -22.41
CA THR A 170 0.21 -6.16 -22.23
C THR A 170 -0.71 -6.92 -21.30
N ARG A 171 -0.91 -8.22 -21.58
CA ARG A 171 -1.59 -9.13 -20.66
C ARG A 171 -0.54 -9.78 -19.78
N ARG A 172 -0.80 -9.80 -18.46
CA ARG A 172 0.12 -10.34 -17.46
C ARG A 172 -0.65 -11.14 -16.42
N VAL A 173 0.06 -12.06 -15.80
CA VAL A 173 -0.39 -12.71 -14.57
C VAL A 173 0.51 -12.21 -13.45
N LEU A 174 -0.09 -11.61 -12.44
CA LEU A 174 0.61 -11.02 -11.31
C LEU A 174 0.30 -11.79 -10.03
N SER A 175 1.31 -11.97 -9.19
CA SER A 175 1.18 -12.44 -7.81
C SER A 175 1.47 -11.26 -6.88
N PRO A 176 0.46 -10.54 -6.35
CA PRO A 176 0.67 -9.34 -5.55
C PRO A 176 1.29 -9.65 -4.19
N TYR A 177 2.56 -9.29 -3.98
CA TYR A 177 3.27 -9.48 -2.71
C TYR A 177 3.03 -8.35 -1.74
N PHE A 178 2.93 -7.10 -2.25
CA PHE A 178 2.71 -5.93 -1.41
C PHE A 178 1.95 -4.82 -2.16
N LEU A 179 1.21 -3.99 -1.41
CA LEU A 179 0.51 -2.82 -1.93
C LEU A 179 1.02 -1.56 -1.22
N GLU A 180 1.59 -0.62 -1.98
CA GLU A 180 2.20 0.59 -1.45
C GLU A 180 1.52 1.85 -1.96
N PRO A 181 0.94 2.67 -1.08
CA PRO A 181 0.44 3.98 -1.46
C PRO A 181 1.58 4.98 -1.64
N ARG A 182 1.60 5.70 -2.76
CA ARG A 182 2.59 6.74 -3.05
C ARG A 182 1.93 8.11 -3.18
N ALA A 183 2.30 9.01 -2.27
CA ALA A 183 1.75 10.37 -2.21
C ALA A 183 2.12 11.18 -3.45
N GLU A 184 3.34 11.06 -3.92
CA GLU A 184 3.89 11.81 -5.05
C GLU A 184 3.14 11.53 -6.35
N SER A 185 2.86 10.28 -6.62
CA SER A 185 2.13 9.84 -7.81
C SER A 185 0.62 9.73 -7.61
N ARG A 186 0.14 9.94 -6.38
CA ARG A 186 -1.27 9.87 -5.97
C ARG A 186 -1.96 8.57 -6.41
N THR A 187 -1.22 7.47 -6.38
CA THR A 187 -1.72 6.15 -6.76
C THR A 187 -1.19 5.06 -5.86
N LEU A 188 -1.80 3.88 -5.96
CA LEU A 188 -1.35 2.66 -5.30
C LEU A 188 -0.40 1.92 -6.24
N TYR A 189 0.69 1.40 -5.70
CA TYR A 189 1.59 0.51 -6.40
C TYR A 189 1.40 -0.93 -5.93
N ILE A 190 1.46 -1.83 -6.88
CA ILE A 190 1.36 -3.27 -6.68
C ILE A 190 2.76 -3.82 -6.91
N PHE A 191 3.45 -4.22 -5.85
CA PHE A 191 4.68 -5.00 -5.96
C PHE A 191 4.29 -6.46 -6.13
N ALA A 192 4.53 -6.99 -7.32
CA ALA A 192 4.07 -8.31 -7.70
C ALA A 192 5.14 -9.08 -8.47
N HIS A 193 5.20 -10.39 -8.25
CA HIS A 193 5.88 -11.27 -9.19
C HIS A 193 5.09 -11.28 -10.50
N ASP A 194 5.78 -11.01 -11.59
CA ASP A 194 5.22 -10.92 -12.94
C ASP A 194 5.65 -12.16 -13.74
N ASP A 195 4.71 -13.01 -14.08
CA ASP A 195 4.97 -14.25 -14.83
C ASP A 195 5.64 -13.99 -16.20
N LEU A 196 5.42 -12.80 -16.78
CA LEU A 196 6.02 -12.44 -18.07
C LEU A 196 7.52 -12.14 -17.97
N SER A 197 7.96 -11.50 -16.88
CA SER A 197 9.38 -11.16 -16.67
C SER A 197 10.10 -12.15 -15.75
N GLY A 198 9.38 -12.94 -14.97
CA GLY A 198 9.91 -13.83 -13.95
C GLY A 198 10.47 -13.12 -12.70
N GLU A 199 10.18 -11.83 -12.53
CA GLU A 199 10.74 -10.97 -11.48
C GLU A 199 9.63 -10.26 -10.69
N VAL A 200 9.97 -9.83 -9.48
CA VAL A 200 9.10 -8.92 -8.71
C VAL A 200 9.27 -7.51 -9.27
N ARG A 201 8.14 -6.90 -9.69
CA ARG A 201 8.12 -5.57 -10.27
C ARG A 201 7.01 -4.70 -9.69
N PRO A 202 7.18 -3.36 -9.67
CA PRO A 202 6.13 -2.43 -9.32
C PRO A 202 5.19 -2.17 -10.51
N PHE A 203 3.91 -2.26 -10.26
CA PHE A 203 2.84 -1.91 -11.19
C PHE A 203 1.99 -0.80 -10.62
N ARG A 204 1.71 0.22 -11.39
CA ARG A 204 0.78 1.29 -10.97
C ARG A 204 -0.65 0.82 -11.14
N LEU A 205 -1.45 0.93 -10.08
CA LEU A 205 -2.85 0.53 -10.12
C LEU A 205 -3.67 1.30 -11.17
N ASP A 206 -3.38 2.59 -11.35
CA ASP A 206 -4.08 3.45 -12.31
C ASP A 206 -3.78 3.11 -13.78
N ARG A 207 -2.79 2.25 -14.04
CA ARG A 207 -2.45 1.71 -15.36
C ARG A 207 -3.02 0.31 -15.62
N VAL A 208 -3.64 -0.32 -14.63
CA VAL A 208 -4.39 -1.57 -14.79
C VAL A 208 -5.74 -1.25 -15.40
N ARG A 209 -6.04 -1.83 -16.58
CA ARG A 209 -7.29 -1.60 -17.32
C ARG A 209 -8.37 -2.59 -16.97
N ASP A 210 -7.96 -3.83 -16.75
CA ASP A 210 -8.83 -4.94 -16.40
C ASP A 210 -8.09 -5.86 -15.43
N ALA A 211 -8.82 -6.49 -14.52
CA ALA A 211 -8.27 -7.43 -13.55
C ALA A 211 -9.24 -8.56 -13.29
N ARG A 212 -8.75 -9.79 -13.30
CA ARG A 212 -9.54 -10.99 -13.01
C ARG A 212 -8.80 -11.91 -12.05
N LEU A 213 -9.41 -12.21 -10.92
CA LEU A 213 -8.87 -13.14 -9.93
C LEU A 213 -8.74 -14.54 -10.54
N LEU A 214 -7.61 -15.19 -10.27
CA LEU A 214 -7.32 -16.55 -10.71
C LEU A 214 -7.48 -17.53 -9.53
N PRO A 215 -7.78 -18.81 -9.81
CA PRO A 215 -7.87 -19.82 -8.75
C PRO A 215 -6.51 -20.20 -8.16
N GLN A 216 -5.41 -19.96 -8.88
CA GLN A 216 -4.05 -20.28 -8.43
C GLN A 216 -3.64 -19.40 -7.26
N THR A 217 -3.10 -20.01 -6.22
CA THR A 217 -2.50 -19.32 -5.07
C THR A 217 -0.99 -19.22 -5.24
N PHE A 218 -0.38 -18.24 -4.58
CA PHE A 218 1.06 -18.08 -4.51
C PHE A 218 1.52 -17.97 -3.06
N THR A 219 2.80 -18.21 -2.84
CA THR A 219 3.47 -17.97 -1.55
C THR A 219 4.47 -16.84 -1.75
N VAL A 220 4.46 -15.85 -0.86
CA VAL A 220 5.51 -14.83 -0.83
C VAL A 220 6.77 -15.48 -0.28
N PRO A 221 7.92 -15.40 -0.96
CA PRO A 221 9.18 -15.95 -0.47
C PRO A 221 9.53 -15.39 0.91
N GLU A 222 10.09 -16.20 1.78
CA GLU A 222 10.47 -15.78 3.14
C GLU A 222 11.59 -14.73 3.15
N ASP A 223 12.41 -14.72 2.12
CA ASP A 223 13.49 -13.76 1.87
C ASP A 223 13.03 -12.49 1.15
N PHE A 224 11.73 -12.35 0.88
CA PHE A 224 11.17 -11.13 0.29
C PHE A 224 11.23 -9.99 1.29
N ASP A 225 12.20 -9.11 1.10
CA ASP A 225 12.41 -7.92 1.93
C ASP A 225 11.61 -6.73 1.36
N ILE A 226 10.49 -6.42 2.03
CA ILE A 226 9.64 -5.28 1.68
C ILE A 226 10.41 -3.96 1.81
N ASP A 227 11.20 -3.81 2.87
CA ASP A 227 11.96 -2.59 3.15
C ASP A 227 13.03 -2.36 2.08
N ALA A 228 13.72 -3.40 1.63
CA ALA A 228 14.66 -3.32 0.52
C ALA A 228 13.98 -2.91 -0.79
N VAL A 229 12.77 -3.42 -1.03
CA VAL A 229 11.99 -3.13 -2.24
C VAL A 229 11.39 -1.72 -2.21
N VAL A 230 10.94 -1.26 -1.04
CA VAL A 230 10.32 0.07 -0.86
C VAL A 230 11.36 1.16 -0.65
N SER A 231 12.42 0.91 0.14
CA SER A 231 13.45 1.90 0.48
C SER A 231 14.57 2.02 -0.56
N GLY A 232 14.83 0.97 -1.34
CA GLY A 232 15.79 1.00 -2.44
C GLY A 232 15.34 1.87 -3.62
N SER A 233 14.11 2.32 -3.60
CA SER A 233 13.56 3.19 -4.64
C SER A 233 13.26 4.56 -4.06
N TRP A 234 13.84 5.61 -4.62
CA TRP A 234 13.33 6.97 -4.44
C TRP A 234 11.84 7.00 -4.81
N GLY A 235 11.42 6.10 -5.60
CA GLY A 235 10.08 5.88 -6.05
C GLY A 235 9.73 4.42 -6.32
N ILE A 236 10.29 3.67 -7.26
CA ILE A 236 9.63 2.42 -7.73
C ILE A 236 10.52 1.47 -8.53
N TRP A 237 11.69 1.87 -9.00
CA TRP A 237 12.48 1.04 -9.89
C TRP A 237 13.64 0.36 -9.17
N GLN A 238 13.63 -0.97 -9.12
CA GLN A 238 14.85 -1.75 -9.01
C GLN A 238 15.46 -1.84 -10.40
N ALA A 239 16.39 -0.92 -10.72
CA ALA A 239 17.28 -1.16 -11.84
C ALA A 239 18.54 -1.89 -11.31
N PRO A 240 19.15 -2.77 -12.07
CA PRO A 240 20.50 -3.22 -11.79
C PRO A 240 21.44 -2.03 -12.02
N GLY A 241 21.70 -1.26 -10.97
CA GLY A 241 22.46 -0.04 -10.95
C GLY A 241 21.86 0.93 -9.95
N GLN A 242 22.72 1.57 -9.18
CA GLN A 242 22.35 2.69 -8.32
C GLN A 242 23.00 3.93 -8.90
N ASP A 243 22.18 4.95 -9.18
CA ASP A 243 22.70 6.24 -9.62
C ASP A 243 23.07 7.08 -8.38
N ASP A 244 24.31 7.52 -8.31
CA ASP A 244 24.75 8.49 -7.30
C ASP A 244 24.28 9.88 -7.73
N VAL A 245 23.31 10.43 -7.00
CA VAL A 245 22.75 11.76 -7.25
C VAL A 245 23.32 12.74 -6.25
N VAL A 246 23.81 13.88 -6.75
CA VAL A 246 24.30 15.00 -5.95
C VAL A 246 23.54 16.27 -6.34
N LEU A 247 22.88 16.87 -5.35
CA LEU A 247 22.08 18.07 -5.51
C LEU A 247 22.61 19.19 -4.60
N ARG A 248 22.62 20.42 -5.10
CA ARG A 248 22.88 21.63 -4.32
C ARG A 248 21.63 22.47 -4.22
N PHE A 249 21.33 22.89 -2.99
CA PHE A 249 20.19 23.75 -2.70
C PHE A 249 20.67 25.09 -2.19
N ASP A 250 20.02 26.16 -2.66
CA ASP A 250 20.30 27.52 -2.22
C ASP A 250 20.00 27.72 -0.73
N CYS A 251 20.67 28.67 -0.09
CA CYS A 251 20.47 28.98 1.33
C CYS A 251 19.02 29.35 1.66
N ALA A 252 18.30 29.99 0.75
CA ALA A 252 16.90 30.38 0.95
C ALA A 252 15.95 29.20 1.15
N ILE A 253 16.31 28.01 0.69
CA ILE A 253 15.47 26.80 0.76
C ILE A 253 16.14 25.65 1.52
N ALA A 254 17.35 25.87 2.07
CA ALA A 254 18.14 24.81 2.70
C ALA A 254 17.39 24.08 3.82
N GLU A 255 16.68 24.82 4.69
CA GLU A 255 15.88 24.20 5.77
C GLU A 255 14.75 23.33 5.24
N ARG A 256 13.98 23.81 4.29
CA ARG A 256 12.93 23.06 3.64
C ARG A 256 13.47 21.83 2.90
N ALA A 257 14.66 21.94 2.31
CA ALA A 257 15.33 20.81 1.65
C ALA A 257 15.76 19.75 2.66
N ARG A 258 16.28 20.14 3.84
CA ARG A 258 16.61 19.21 4.94
C ARG A 258 15.37 18.44 5.37
N GLU A 259 14.26 19.13 5.63
CA GLU A 259 12.99 18.51 6.01
C GLU A 259 12.49 17.52 4.95
N ALA A 260 12.68 17.82 3.65
CA ALA A 260 12.27 16.95 2.57
C ALA A 260 13.19 15.73 2.36
N LEU A 261 14.44 15.79 2.81
CA LEU A 261 15.49 14.78 2.56
C LEU A 261 15.77 13.86 3.74
N TRP A 262 15.48 14.29 4.99
CA TRP A 262 15.89 13.55 6.19
C TRP A 262 15.42 12.09 6.21
N HIS A 263 14.21 11.82 5.73
CA HIS A 263 13.60 10.48 5.71
C HIS A 263 14.05 9.61 4.53
N ARG A 264 14.92 10.14 3.65
CA ARG A 264 15.33 9.49 2.39
C ARG A 264 16.77 8.98 2.42
N GLY A 265 17.41 9.03 3.59
CA GLY A 265 18.79 8.55 3.76
C GLY A 265 19.82 9.35 2.98
N ALA A 266 19.54 10.62 2.68
CA ALA A 266 20.51 11.50 2.03
C ALA A 266 21.60 11.93 3.00
N GLU A 267 22.85 11.92 2.57
CA GLU A 267 23.98 12.57 3.27
C GLU A 267 23.94 14.06 2.95
N ILE A 268 23.77 14.89 3.99
CA ILE A 268 23.64 16.35 3.83
C ILE A 268 24.89 17.01 4.37
N THR A 269 25.51 17.88 3.58
CA THR A 269 26.68 18.68 3.93
C THR A 269 26.35 20.17 3.81
N GLU A 270 26.72 20.95 4.82
CA GLU A 270 26.60 22.42 4.80
C GLU A 270 27.62 23.03 3.83
N ARG A 271 27.20 24.12 3.16
CA ARG A 271 28.05 24.90 2.29
C ARG A 271 28.34 26.27 2.91
N ASP A 272 29.47 26.86 2.55
CA ASP A 272 29.93 28.16 3.09
C ASP A 272 28.96 29.31 2.77
N ASP A 273 28.16 29.19 1.72
CA ASP A 273 27.12 30.15 1.32
C ASP A 273 25.78 29.99 2.08
N GLY A 274 25.72 29.08 3.05
CA GLY A 274 24.52 28.75 3.82
C GLY A 274 23.55 27.81 3.09
N GLY A 275 23.88 27.39 1.89
CA GLY A 275 23.16 26.33 1.18
C GLY A 275 23.55 24.93 1.67
N ILE A 276 22.99 23.90 1.07
CA ILE A 276 23.35 22.52 1.37
C ILE A 276 23.67 21.73 0.10
N GLU A 277 24.54 20.73 0.24
CA GLU A 277 24.74 19.67 -0.76
C GLU A 277 24.19 18.36 -0.19
N ALA A 278 23.35 17.69 -0.96
CA ALA A 278 22.77 16.41 -0.61
C ALA A 278 23.26 15.32 -1.56
N ARG A 279 23.79 14.22 -1.01
CA ARG A 279 24.23 13.03 -1.74
C ARG A 279 23.32 11.86 -1.42
N MET A 280 22.85 11.15 -2.43
CA MET A 280 21.97 10.00 -2.23
C MET A 280 22.13 8.99 -3.35
N ARG A 281 21.87 7.73 -3.04
CA ARG A 281 21.77 6.66 -4.03
C ARG A 281 20.32 6.42 -4.37
N VAL A 282 20.01 6.39 -5.65
CA VAL A 282 18.66 6.16 -6.15
C VAL A 282 18.66 5.03 -7.17
N ALA A 283 17.59 4.27 -7.22
CA ALA A 283 17.46 3.17 -8.18
C ALA A 283 17.39 3.65 -9.64
N SER A 284 16.89 4.88 -9.86
CA SER A 284 16.86 5.53 -11.16
C SER A 284 16.75 7.04 -11.04
N GLU A 285 17.61 7.76 -11.73
CA GLU A 285 17.55 9.22 -11.84
C GLU A 285 16.24 9.72 -12.46
N VAL A 286 15.59 8.89 -13.27
CA VAL A 286 14.35 9.26 -13.99
C VAL A 286 13.23 9.64 -13.01
N GLU A 287 13.17 8.97 -11.88
CA GLU A 287 12.16 9.24 -10.86
C GLU A 287 12.37 10.59 -10.17
N MET A 288 13.61 11.01 -10.07
CA MET A 288 13.96 12.29 -9.44
C MET A 288 13.62 13.52 -10.30
N ARG A 289 13.46 13.34 -11.61
CA ARG A 289 13.26 14.47 -12.55
C ARG A 289 12.12 15.39 -12.12
N SER A 290 10.96 14.83 -11.82
CA SER A 290 9.79 15.61 -11.41
C SER A 290 9.99 16.27 -10.05
N TRP A 291 10.65 15.58 -9.11
CA TRP A 291 10.90 16.11 -7.78
C TRP A 291 11.92 17.25 -7.82
N VAL A 292 13.02 17.08 -8.57
CA VAL A 292 14.01 18.16 -8.77
C VAL A 292 13.38 19.37 -9.43
N LEU A 293 12.58 19.18 -10.50
CA LEU A 293 11.86 20.27 -11.17
C LEU A 293 10.90 21.00 -10.24
N GLY A 294 10.36 20.33 -9.23
CA GLY A 294 9.49 20.97 -8.22
C GLY A 294 10.17 22.03 -7.35
N TRP A 295 11.50 22.03 -7.28
CA TRP A 295 12.30 23.06 -6.59
C TRP A 295 12.62 24.28 -7.47
N GLY A 296 12.31 24.21 -8.77
CA GLY A 296 12.58 25.26 -9.74
C GLY A 296 14.06 25.56 -9.88
N GLY A 297 14.41 26.84 -9.91
CA GLY A 297 15.79 27.31 -10.05
C GLY A 297 16.61 27.29 -8.77
N SER A 298 16.04 26.89 -7.62
CA SER A 298 16.73 26.90 -6.32
C SER A 298 17.47 25.60 -6.02
N VAL A 299 17.47 24.65 -6.93
CA VAL A 299 18.25 23.42 -6.88
C VAL A 299 19.12 23.26 -8.13
N GLU A 300 20.35 22.85 -7.92
CA GLU A 300 21.27 22.49 -9.00
C GLU A 300 21.61 20.99 -8.92
N VAL A 301 21.49 20.29 -10.03
CA VAL A 301 21.98 18.92 -10.17
C VAL A 301 23.47 18.96 -10.46
N ILE A 302 24.29 18.34 -9.59
CA ILE A 302 25.73 18.23 -9.76
C ILE A 302 26.07 16.90 -10.47
N ALA A 303 25.41 15.82 -10.05
CA ALA A 303 25.55 14.48 -10.62
C ALA A 303 24.20 13.74 -10.59
N PRO A 304 23.96 12.82 -11.52
CA PRO A 304 24.76 12.49 -12.69
C PRO A 304 24.56 13.50 -13.84
N PRO A 305 25.48 13.53 -14.84
CA PRO A 305 25.36 14.45 -15.99
C PRO A 305 24.05 14.30 -16.77
N SER A 306 23.55 13.08 -16.96
CA SER A 306 22.30 12.77 -17.65
C SER A 306 21.08 13.46 -16.99
N LEU A 307 21.00 13.42 -15.66
CA LEU A 307 19.94 14.12 -14.93
C LEU A 307 20.10 15.64 -15.07
N ARG A 308 21.34 16.15 -14.92
CA ARG A 308 21.64 17.58 -15.07
C ARG A 308 21.21 18.11 -16.43
N GLU A 309 21.59 17.44 -17.50
CA GLU A 309 21.23 17.82 -18.87
C GLU A 309 19.72 17.82 -19.10
N HIS A 310 19.03 16.79 -18.62
CA HIS A 310 17.58 16.69 -18.71
C HIS A 310 16.87 17.84 -17.98
N ILE A 311 17.28 18.16 -16.74
CA ILE A 311 16.71 19.24 -15.95
C ILE A 311 16.97 20.59 -16.62
N ALA A 312 18.22 20.85 -17.07
CA ALA A 312 18.59 22.08 -17.76
C ALA A 312 17.77 22.29 -19.04
N ALA A 313 17.63 21.26 -19.87
CA ALA A 313 16.82 21.31 -21.09
C ALA A 313 15.35 21.59 -20.79
N THR A 314 14.79 20.96 -19.77
CA THR A 314 13.38 21.14 -19.38
C THR A 314 13.10 22.53 -18.85
N LEU A 315 13.99 23.09 -18.01
CA LEU A 315 13.88 24.44 -17.49
C LEU A 315 14.04 25.50 -18.61
N ALA A 316 14.98 25.31 -19.53
CA ALA A 316 15.16 26.16 -20.70
C ALA A 316 13.88 26.20 -21.57
N GLN A 317 13.33 25.02 -21.89
CA GLN A 317 12.08 24.91 -22.63
C GLN A 317 10.92 25.60 -21.90
N GLY A 318 10.86 25.47 -20.58
CA GLY A 318 9.88 26.17 -19.74
C GLY A 318 10.03 27.69 -19.85
N ALA A 319 11.25 28.20 -19.63
CA ALA A 319 11.55 29.63 -19.73
C ALA A 319 11.17 30.24 -21.08
N ASP A 320 11.44 29.50 -22.17
CA ASP A 320 11.08 29.98 -23.53
C ASP A 320 9.58 30.10 -23.76
N ARG A 321 8.76 29.24 -23.11
CA ARG A 321 7.30 29.35 -23.16
C ARG A 321 6.79 30.65 -22.50
N TYR A 322 7.40 31.03 -21.37
CA TYR A 322 7.02 32.25 -20.64
C TYR A 322 7.55 33.56 -21.29
N ARG A 323 8.62 33.46 -22.12
CA ARG A 323 9.15 34.63 -22.88
C ARG A 323 8.35 34.92 -24.13
N ARG A 324 7.55 34.01 -24.65
CA ARG A 324 6.75 34.18 -25.88
C ARG A 324 5.41 34.87 -25.67
N HIS A 325 5.11 35.25 -24.44
CA HIS A 325 3.93 36.00 -24.05
C HIS A 325 4.33 37.32 -23.36
#